data_3a1d0128ceb8f1b532f4ed1a657c3226
#
_entry.id   3a1d0128ceb8f1b532f4ed1a657c3226
#
_cell.length_a   1.000
_cell.length_b   1.000
_cell.length_c   1.000
_cell.angle_alpha   90.00
_cell.angle_beta   90.00
_cell.angle_gamma   90.00
#
_symmetry.space_group_name_H-M   'P 1'
#
loop_
_entity.id
_entity.type
_entity.pdbx_description
1 polymer ?
#
loop_
_entity_poly.entity_id
_entity_poly.type
_entity_poly.pdbx_seq_one_letter_code
_entity_poly.pdbx_strand_id
1 'polypeptide(L)'
;MNCNILNLRHLTVLLILCTAFLGGAIPAFAQQGGKKMTGQVIDENKEPMIGVSILIVGTSTGTVTDFDGNYTLNVPKDSKELQFSYVGYETKVITIPVNSNVLNVQMKSDSQVLSDVVIIGYGTQRKSDLTGSVASVGTKDFNKGMVSSPEELVNGKIAGVQIVNGGGSPTSVSTIRIRGGASLNASNDPLIVLDGVPMEVGGSISGGGNFLSLINPNDIESMTVLKDASSTAIYGSRASNGVIIITTKKGSGSDIKVSFQTTNSIATKTKTSDMLNTDEFINIVNQYGTERQKSLLGNYRTNWNDEIYQTAFGTDNNLSVSGLALPWLPFRVSTGMYYQDGILKTDNTKRFTGNVNLTPSFFHNELRFNIGLKGTYSKNRFADTDAIWAGSTLNPTIPVYSGNDTFGGYNEAIDANGVPV
;
A
#
# COMPACT_ATOMS: atom_id res chain seq x y z
N MET A 1 65.19 30.70 -18.24
CA MET A 1 63.97 29.85 -18.16
C MET A 1 63.69 29.40 -19.58
N ASN A 2 64.10 28.18 -19.90
CA ASN A 2 64.06 27.64 -21.27
C ASN A 2 62.72 26.88 -21.47
N CYS A 3 61.94 27.43 -22.38
CA CYS A 3 60.74 26.74 -22.86
C CYS A 3 61.14 25.92 -24.07
N ASN A 4 61.18 24.58 -23.91
CA ASN A 4 61.52 23.65 -24.97
C ASN A 4 60.38 23.54 -25.97
N ILE A 5 60.66 24.01 -27.17
CA ILE A 5 59.85 23.82 -28.37
C ILE A 5 59.82 22.33 -28.71
N LEU A 6 58.73 21.65 -28.48
CA LEU A 6 58.54 20.27 -28.92
C LEU A 6 58.59 20.24 -30.44
N ASN A 7 59.57 19.51 -30.97
CA ASN A 7 59.93 19.45 -32.38
C ASN A 7 58.70 19.08 -33.25
N LEU A 8 58.32 20.01 -34.15
CA LEU A 8 57.27 19.88 -35.15
C LEU A 8 57.35 18.58 -35.99
N ARG A 9 58.58 18.03 -36.13
CA ARG A 9 58.87 16.75 -36.80
C ARG A 9 58.29 15.54 -36.08
N HIS A 10 58.21 15.53 -34.75
CA HIS A 10 57.59 14.43 -34.00
C HIS A 10 56.07 14.48 -34.04
N LEU A 11 55.50 15.64 -34.15
CA LEU A 11 54.06 15.87 -34.30
C LEU A 11 53.54 15.37 -35.66
N THR A 12 54.33 15.65 -36.74
CA THR A 12 53.97 15.16 -38.10
C THR A 12 54.11 13.68 -38.23
N VAL A 13 55.13 13.03 -37.61
CA VAL A 13 55.29 11.58 -37.61
C VAL A 13 54.16 10.90 -36.81
N LEU A 14 53.71 11.48 -35.68
CA LEU A 14 52.62 10.98 -34.88
C LEU A 14 51.29 11.10 -35.63
N LEU A 15 51.08 12.18 -36.38
CA LEU A 15 49.89 12.39 -37.19
C LEU A 15 49.80 11.40 -38.38
N ILE A 16 50.93 11.09 -39.02
CA ILE A 16 51.02 10.09 -40.11
C ILE A 16 50.83 8.66 -39.57
N LEU A 17 51.31 8.35 -38.37
CA LEU A 17 51.05 7.06 -37.72
C LEU A 17 49.55 6.92 -37.33
N CYS A 18 48.91 7.97 -36.85
CA CYS A 18 47.47 7.94 -36.54
C CYS A 18 46.59 7.77 -37.81
N THR A 19 46.96 8.39 -38.94
CA THR A 19 46.21 8.22 -40.19
C THR A 19 46.44 6.84 -40.82
N ALA A 20 47.59 6.19 -40.65
CA ALA A 20 47.87 4.84 -41.09
C ALA A 20 47.07 3.77 -40.27
N PHE A 21 46.78 4.07 -38.98
CA PHE A 21 45.97 3.17 -38.12
C PHE A 21 44.47 3.30 -38.36
N LEU A 22 43.99 4.42 -38.90
CA LEU A 22 42.57 4.66 -39.25
C LEU A 22 42.24 4.11 -40.67
N GLY A 23 43.23 3.72 -41.50
CA GLY A 23 43.02 3.19 -42.83
C GLY A 23 43.00 1.65 -42.89
N GLY A 24 43.10 0.93 -41.76
CA GLY A 24 43.14 -0.51 -41.72
C GLY A 24 41.75 -1.15 -41.47
N ALA A 25 41.22 -1.74 -42.53
CA ALA A 25 40.17 -2.76 -42.54
C ALA A 25 38.82 -2.32 -42.02
N ILE A 26 38.02 -1.70 -42.90
CA ILE A 26 36.57 -1.89 -42.84
C ILE A 26 36.36 -3.38 -43.13
N PRO A 27 35.86 -4.21 -42.18
CA PRO A 27 35.40 -5.54 -42.55
C PRO A 27 34.19 -5.31 -43.48
N ALA A 28 34.35 -5.72 -44.75
CA ALA A 28 33.20 -5.87 -45.62
C ALA A 28 32.27 -6.89 -44.94
N PHE A 29 31.26 -6.42 -44.26
CA PHE A 29 30.14 -7.26 -43.86
C PHE A 29 29.55 -7.80 -45.19
N ALA A 30 29.92 -9.02 -45.53
CA ALA A 30 29.28 -9.77 -46.57
C ALA A 30 27.79 -9.73 -46.26
N GLN A 31 27.02 -9.07 -47.12
CA GLN A 31 25.56 -9.05 -47.09
C GLN A 31 25.10 -10.51 -47.26
N GLN A 32 24.99 -11.23 -46.15
CA GLN A 32 24.31 -12.52 -46.15
C GLN A 32 22.89 -12.25 -46.58
N GLY A 33 22.53 -12.79 -47.76
CA GLY A 33 21.23 -12.64 -48.37
C GLY A 33 20.12 -13.10 -47.42
N GLY A 34 19.63 -12.19 -46.62
CA GLY A 34 18.54 -12.40 -45.66
C GLY A 34 17.18 -12.10 -46.30
N LYS A 35 16.14 -12.67 -45.76
CA LYS A 35 14.76 -12.39 -46.09
C LYS A 35 14.32 -11.12 -45.35
N LYS A 36 13.86 -10.10 -46.11
CA LYS A 36 13.29 -8.90 -45.50
C LYS A 36 11.86 -9.20 -45.01
N MET A 37 11.67 -9.23 -43.71
CA MET A 37 10.37 -9.40 -43.08
C MET A 37 9.80 -8.04 -42.67
N THR A 38 8.50 -7.86 -42.90
CA THR A 38 7.74 -6.67 -42.47
C THR A 38 6.46 -7.11 -41.79
N GLY A 39 5.84 -6.24 -41.04
CA GLY A 39 4.56 -6.52 -40.40
C GLY A 39 4.15 -5.42 -39.43
N GLN A 40 2.97 -5.57 -38.88
CA GLN A 40 2.42 -4.67 -37.87
C GLN A 40 2.17 -5.45 -36.58
N VAL A 41 2.48 -4.82 -35.44
CA VAL A 41 2.16 -5.33 -34.12
C VAL A 41 1.03 -4.51 -33.54
N ILE A 42 -0.04 -5.18 -33.09
CA ILE A 42 -1.24 -4.59 -32.49
C ILE A 42 -1.51 -5.21 -31.13
N ASP A 43 -2.29 -4.52 -30.32
CA ASP A 43 -2.79 -5.01 -29.05
C ASP A 43 -4.11 -5.79 -29.19
N GLU A 44 -4.75 -6.14 -28.06
CA GLU A 44 -6.05 -6.83 -28.00
C GLU A 44 -7.20 -5.98 -28.55
N ASN A 45 -7.09 -4.63 -28.49
CA ASN A 45 -8.07 -3.68 -28.97
C ASN A 45 -7.86 -3.33 -30.46
N LYS A 46 -6.87 -3.97 -31.12
CA LYS A 46 -6.43 -3.70 -32.51
C LYS A 46 -5.75 -2.34 -32.65
N GLU A 47 -5.23 -1.75 -31.57
CA GLU A 47 -4.44 -0.52 -31.63
C GLU A 47 -2.98 -0.84 -31.97
N PRO A 48 -2.30 -0.03 -32.80
CA PRO A 48 -0.90 -0.25 -33.16
C PRO A 48 0.01 -0.04 -31.95
N MET A 49 0.97 -0.94 -31.76
CA MET A 49 1.90 -0.92 -30.64
C MET A 49 3.27 -0.38 -31.03
N ILE A 50 3.62 0.78 -30.49
CA ILE A 50 4.94 1.40 -30.67
C ILE A 50 5.99 0.82 -29.72
N GLY A 51 7.23 0.64 -30.17
CA GLY A 51 8.35 0.27 -29.33
C GLY A 51 8.39 -1.21 -28.92
N VAL A 52 7.62 -2.09 -29.57
CA VAL A 52 7.72 -3.54 -29.37
C VAL A 52 9.07 -4.02 -29.86
N SER A 53 9.83 -4.69 -29.02
CA SER A 53 11.12 -5.29 -29.35
C SER A 53 10.91 -6.60 -30.10
N ILE A 54 11.54 -6.73 -31.27
CA ILE A 54 11.48 -7.91 -32.13
C ILE A 54 12.90 -8.43 -32.29
N LEU A 55 13.18 -9.63 -31.77
CA LEU A 55 14.48 -10.27 -31.80
C LEU A 55 14.42 -11.58 -32.58
N ILE A 56 15.49 -11.89 -33.30
CA ILE A 56 15.66 -13.20 -33.90
C ILE A 56 16.15 -14.14 -32.81
N VAL A 57 15.40 -15.20 -32.52
CA VAL A 57 15.74 -16.16 -31.45
C VAL A 57 17.12 -16.74 -31.65
N GLY A 58 17.94 -16.69 -30.58
CA GLY A 58 19.33 -17.17 -30.59
C GLY A 58 20.37 -16.18 -31.13
N THR A 59 19.97 -14.93 -31.43
CA THR A 59 20.89 -13.89 -31.91
C THR A 59 20.67 -12.58 -31.13
N SER A 60 21.57 -11.61 -31.29
CA SER A 60 21.41 -10.24 -30.83
C SER A 60 20.81 -9.29 -31.89
N THR A 61 20.38 -9.82 -33.01
CA THR A 61 19.83 -9.04 -34.14
C THR A 61 18.34 -8.84 -33.97
N GLY A 62 17.89 -7.58 -33.96
CA GLY A 62 16.49 -7.25 -33.80
C GLY A 62 16.13 -5.86 -34.33
N THR A 63 14.88 -5.47 -34.13
CA THR A 63 14.30 -4.16 -34.46
C THR A 63 13.23 -3.79 -33.46
N VAL A 64 12.70 -2.58 -33.56
CA VAL A 64 11.54 -2.12 -32.77
C VAL A 64 10.46 -1.59 -33.70
N THR A 65 9.20 -1.64 -33.26
CA THR A 65 8.07 -1.08 -34.02
C THR A 65 8.07 0.44 -34.00
N ASP A 66 7.62 1.06 -35.09
CA ASP A 66 7.41 2.50 -35.23
C ASP A 66 6.08 2.96 -34.62
N PHE A 67 5.71 4.25 -34.85
CA PHE A 67 4.49 4.86 -34.31
C PHE A 67 3.20 4.21 -34.77
N ASP A 68 3.19 3.61 -35.95
CA ASP A 68 2.06 2.89 -36.52
C ASP A 68 2.12 1.39 -36.24
N GLY A 69 3.01 0.97 -35.34
CA GLY A 69 3.23 -0.43 -34.98
C GLY A 69 3.92 -1.25 -36.04
N ASN A 70 4.43 -0.64 -37.13
CA ASN A 70 5.08 -1.37 -38.18
C ASN A 70 6.54 -1.67 -37.89
N TYR A 71 7.04 -2.76 -38.41
CA TYR A 71 8.47 -3.12 -38.32
C TYR A 71 9.03 -3.64 -39.64
N THR A 72 10.33 -3.52 -39.75
CA THR A 72 11.12 -4.12 -40.82
C THR A 72 12.36 -4.74 -40.22
N LEU A 73 12.60 -6.03 -40.54
CA LEU A 73 13.74 -6.79 -40.06
C LEU A 73 14.33 -7.66 -41.17
N ASN A 74 15.65 -7.60 -41.33
CA ASN A 74 16.36 -8.51 -42.22
C ASN A 74 16.72 -9.80 -41.48
N VAL A 75 16.11 -10.89 -41.88
CA VAL A 75 16.22 -12.19 -41.22
C VAL A 75 17.14 -13.12 -42.02
N PRO A 76 18.23 -13.63 -41.43
CA PRO A 76 19.09 -14.65 -42.08
C PRO A 76 18.29 -15.89 -42.46
N LYS A 77 18.71 -16.58 -43.54
CA LYS A 77 17.99 -17.77 -44.06
C LYS A 77 17.87 -18.93 -43.08
N ASP A 78 18.79 -18.98 -42.09
CA ASP A 78 18.84 -20.07 -41.12
C ASP A 78 18.01 -19.79 -39.86
N SER A 79 17.39 -18.61 -39.77
CA SER A 79 16.54 -18.22 -38.63
C SER A 79 15.17 -18.83 -38.72
N LYS A 80 14.68 -19.40 -37.61
CA LYS A 80 13.40 -20.12 -37.58
C LYS A 80 12.29 -19.35 -36.88
N GLU A 81 12.64 -18.48 -35.90
CA GLU A 81 11.70 -17.87 -34.98
C GLU A 81 12.02 -16.41 -34.70
N LEU A 82 10.97 -15.61 -34.52
CA LEU A 82 11.04 -14.23 -34.03
C LEU A 82 10.37 -14.15 -32.65
N GLN A 83 11.03 -13.45 -31.73
CA GLN A 83 10.51 -13.16 -30.44
C GLN A 83 10.03 -11.71 -30.40
N PHE A 84 8.77 -11.52 -30.00
CA PHE A 84 8.13 -10.22 -29.79
C PHE A 84 7.98 -10.01 -28.29
N SER A 85 8.51 -8.90 -27.77
CA SER A 85 8.43 -8.56 -26.35
C SER A 85 8.12 -7.09 -26.14
N TYR A 86 7.24 -6.81 -25.17
CA TYR A 86 6.88 -5.48 -24.75
C TYR A 86 6.51 -5.48 -23.27
N VAL A 87 6.81 -4.39 -22.57
CA VAL A 87 6.53 -4.29 -21.12
C VAL A 87 5.02 -4.34 -20.87
N GLY A 88 4.57 -5.29 -20.04
CA GLY A 88 3.16 -5.50 -19.73
C GLY A 88 2.41 -6.42 -20.72
N TYR A 89 3.12 -7.08 -21.63
CA TYR A 89 2.53 -8.02 -22.60
C TYR A 89 3.26 -9.37 -22.56
N GLU A 90 2.53 -10.44 -22.84
CA GLU A 90 3.11 -11.79 -22.96
C GLU A 90 4.14 -11.83 -24.08
N THR A 91 5.35 -12.30 -23.78
CA THR A 91 6.38 -12.52 -24.79
C THR A 91 5.92 -13.61 -25.75
N LYS A 92 5.88 -13.29 -27.04
CA LYS A 92 5.39 -14.20 -28.08
C LYS A 92 6.52 -14.64 -28.99
N VAL A 93 6.72 -15.94 -29.13
CA VAL A 93 7.66 -16.52 -30.11
C VAL A 93 6.87 -17.09 -31.27
N ILE A 94 7.19 -16.65 -32.48
CA ILE A 94 6.47 -17.03 -33.71
C ILE A 94 7.44 -17.55 -34.75
N THR A 95 7.12 -18.70 -35.33
CA THR A 95 7.89 -19.29 -36.44
C THR A 95 7.76 -18.43 -37.68
N ILE A 96 8.89 -18.17 -38.36
CA ILE A 96 8.96 -17.34 -39.54
C ILE A 96 8.26 -18.04 -40.71
N PRO A 97 7.23 -17.44 -41.36
CA PRO A 97 6.55 -18.06 -42.46
C PRO A 97 7.46 -18.21 -43.69
N VAL A 98 7.52 -19.41 -44.24
CA VAL A 98 8.40 -19.71 -45.39
C VAL A 98 7.95 -18.96 -46.64
N ASN A 99 6.63 -18.84 -46.84
CA ASN A 99 6.03 -18.34 -48.10
C ASN A 99 5.53 -16.89 -48.02
N SER A 100 5.72 -16.20 -46.89
CA SER A 100 5.29 -14.80 -46.70
C SER A 100 6.41 -13.95 -46.17
N ASN A 101 6.52 -12.71 -46.65
CA ASN A 101 7.43 -11.69 -46.13
C ASN A 101 6.73 -10.76 -45.12
N VAL A 102 5.43 -10.97 -44.89
CA VAL A 102 4.64 -10.16 -43.93
C VAL A 102 4.21 -11.06 -42.79
N LEU A 103 4.44 -10.57 -41.57
CA LEU A 103 4.03 -11.24 -40.32
C LEU A 103 3.41 -10.21 -39.38
N ASN A 104 2.09 -10.16 -39.31
CA ASN A 104 1.36 -9.33 -38.37
C ASN A 104 1.16 -10.10 -37.05
N VAL A 105 1.34 -9.41 -35.95
CA VAL A 105 1.31 -10.02 -34.59
C VAL A 105 0.37 -9.25 -33.71
N GLN A 106 -0.54 -9.96 -33.04
CA GLN A 106 -1.33 -9.41 -31.96
C GLN A 106 -0.70 -9.84 -30.64
N MET A 107 -0.33 -8.85 -29.83
CA MET A 107 0.19 -9.06 -28.48
C MET A 107 -0.99 -9.17 -27.52
N LYS A 108 -0.81 -9.97 -26.48
CA LYS A 108 -1.78 -10.14 -25.40
C LYS A 108 -1.23 -9.53 -24.14
N SER A 109 -2.05 -8.72 -23.47
CA SER A 109 -1.69 -8.12 -22.18
C SER A 109 -1.39 -9.21 -21.16
N ASP A 110 -0.23 -9.15 -20.55
CA ASP A 110 0.16 -10.06 -19.47
C ASP A 110 -0.29 -9.47 -18.13
N SER A 111 -1.47 -9.87 -17.70
CA SER A 111 -2.00 -9.49 -16.40
C SER A 111 -1.20 -10.08 -15.22
N GLN A 112 -0.27 -11.02 -15.47
CA GLN A 112 0.59 -11.62 -14.44
C GLN A 112 1.89 -10.83 -14.25
N VAL A 113 2.41 -10.15 -15.28
CA VAL A 113 3.70 -9.42 -15.19
C VAL A 113 3.63 -8.26 -14.19
N LEU A 114 2.45 -7.65 -13.98
CA LEU A 114 2.29 -6.58 -12.98
C LEU A 114 2.34 -7.08 -11.52
N SER A 115 2.14 -8.38 -11.28
CA SER A 115 2.20 -8.96 -9.93
C SER A 115 3.60 -9.38 -9.49
N ASP A 116 4.55 -9.48 -10.42
CA ASP A 116 5.90 -9.98 -10.12
C ASP A 116 6.97 -8.89 -9.97
N VAL A 117 6.59 -7.63 -10.15
CA VAL A 117 7.51 -6.49 -9.92
C VAL A 117 7.26 -5.93 -8.53
N VAL A 118 8.30 -5.94 -7.72
CA VAL A 118 8.28 -5.42 -6.34
C VAL A 118 9.11 -4.14 -6.30
N ILE A 119 8.54 -3.09 -5.71
CA ILE A 119 9.27 -1.87 -5.44
C ILE A 119 10.12 -2.10 -4.20
N ILE A 120 11.44 -1.99 -4.32
CA ILE A 120 12.40 -2.05 -3.22
C ILE A 120 13.29 -0.82 -3.23
N GLY A 121 13.30 -0.10 -2.13
CA GLY A 121 14.13 1.08 -1.96
C GLY A 121 13.89 2.13 -3.03
N TYR A 122 14.90 2.37 -3.84
CA TYR A 122 14.88 3.39 -4.89
C TYR A 122 14.64 2.82 -6.29
N GLY A 123 14.21 1.54 -6.40
CA GLY A 123 14.00 0.90 -7.70
C GLY A 123 12.93 -0.19 -7.68
N THR A 124 12.67 -0.74 -8.87
CA THR A 124 11.78 -1.88 -9.06
C THR A 124 12.62 -3.09 -9.44
N GLN A 125 12.41 -4.22 -8.79
CA GLN A 125 13.02 -5.51 -9.15
C GLN A 125 11.94 -6.58 -9.32
N ARG A 126 12.23 -7.57 -10.13
CA ARG A 126 11.35 -8.74 -10.22
C ARG A 126 11.44 -9.53 -8.91
N LYS A 127 10.32 -10.04 -8.45
CA LYS A 127 10.24 -10.86 -7.24
C LYS A 127 11.16 -12.09 -7.31
N SER A 128 11.35 -12.64 -8.49
CA SER A 128 12.29 -13.75 -8.77
C SER A 128 13.77 -13.41 -8.54
N ASP A 129 14.13 -12.13 -8.67
CA ASP A 129 15.52 -11.66 -8.61
C ASP A 129 15.91 -11.24 -7.19
N LEU A 130 14.96 -11.28 -6.27
CA LEU A 130 15.17 -10.95 -4.86
C LEU A 130 15.72 -12.15 -4.10
N THR A 131 16.93 -12.05 -3.61
CA THR A 131 17.56 -13.08 -2.77
C THR A 131 17.02 -13.14 -1.35
N GLY A 132 16.23 -12.14 -0.92
CA GLY A 132 15.64 -12.02 0.40
C GLY A 132 14.18 -12.50 0.47
N SER A 133 13.68 -12.80 1.69
CA SER A 133 12.28 -13.14 1.92
C SER A 133 11.39 -11.90 1.83
N VAL A 134 10.87 -11.64 0.64
CA VAL A 134 9.96 -10.54 0.33
C VAL A 134 8.56 -11.08 0.08
N ALA A 135 7.57 -10.47 0.69
CA ALA A 135 6.16 -10.79 0.45
C ALA A 135 5.43 -9.52 0.02
N SER A 136 4.72 -9.60 -1.09
CA SER A 136 3.88 -8.52 -1.62
C SER A 136 2.44 -8.97 -1.72
N VAL A 137 1.52 -8.09 -1.33
CA VAL A 137 0.06 -8.28 -1.40
C VAL A 137 -0.52 -7.10 -2.16
N GLY A 138 -1.26 -7.37 -3.20
CA GLY A 138 -1.93 -6.36 -4.03
C GLY A 138 -3.42 -6.26 -3.75
N THR A 139 -4.09 -5.35 -4.44
CA THR A 139 -5.51 -5.04 -4.24
C THR A 139 -6.46 -6.24 -4.38
N LYS A 140 -6.10 -7.25 -5.17
CA LYS A 140 -6.93 -8.47 -5.36
C LYS A 140 -6.97 -9.33 -4.11
N ASP A 141 -5.89 -9.33 -3.32
CA ASP A 141 -5.68 -10.17 -2.15
C ASP A 141 -5.99 -9.47 -0.83
N PHE A 142 -6.25 -8.17 -0.86
CA PHE A 142 -6.59 -7.39 0.33
C PHE A 142 -7.85 -7.91 1.03
N ASN A 143 -7.87 -7.82 2.34
CA ASN A 143 -9.07 -8.07 3.13
C ASN A 143 -10.15 -7.07 2.72
N LYS A 144 -11.36 -7.60 2.55
CA LYS A 144 -12.54 -6.83 2.15
C LYS A 144 -13.34 -6.43 3.38
N GLY A 145 -14.13 -5.37 3.26
CA GLY A 145 -14.97 -4.85 4.32
C GLY A 145 -14.59 -3.43 4.71
N MET A 146 -15.08 -3.00 5.86
CA MET A 146 -14.70 -1.72 6.42
C MET A 146 -13.35 -1.87 7.11
N VAL A 147 -12.36 -1.19 6.58
CA VAL A 147 -10.96 -1.24 7.03
C VAL A 147 -10.57 0.15 7.50
N SER A 148 -10.18 0.26 8.76
CA SER A 148 -9.84 1.55 9.38
C SER A 148 -8.43 2.01 9.02
N SER A 149 -7.51 1.07 8.83
CA SER A 149 -6.08 1.33 8.63
C SER A 149 -5.44 0.32 7.66
N PRO A 150 -4.34 0.71 6.97
CA PRO A 150 -3.70 -0.10 5.94
C PRO A 150 -3.28 -1.50 6.38
N GLU A 151 -2.82 -1.65 7.61
CA GLU A 151 -2.37 -2.94 8.13
C GLU A 151 -3.47 -4.00 8.15
N GLU A 152 -4.72 -3.59 8.34
CA GLU A 152 -5.86 -4.50 8.33
C GLU A 152 -6.08 -5.15 6.95
N LEU A 153 -5.70 -4.46 5.86
CA LEU A 153 -5.78 -5.00 4.49
C LEU A 153 -5.00 -6.30 4.34
N VAL A 154 -3.89 -6.43 5.07
CA VAL A 154 -2.95 -7.55 4.94
C VAL A 154 -2.92 -8.48 6.15
N ASN A 155 -3.80 -8.26 7.12
CA ASN A 155 -3.88 -9.10 8.31
C ASN A 155 -4.18 -10.56 7.93
N GLY A 156 -3.30 -11.48 8.37
CA GLY A 156 -3.37 -12.90 8.06
C GLY A 156 -2.94 -13.29 6.63
N LYS A 157 -2.49 -12.34 5.78
CA LYS A 157 -2.09 -12.60 4.39
C LYS A 157 -0.59 -12.84 4.22
N ILE A 158 0.22 -12.38 5.14
CA ILE A 158 1.69 -12.42 5.02
C ILE A 158 2.28 -13.30 6.10
N ALA A 159 2.90 -14.41 5.70
CA ALA A 159 3.59 -15.30 6.64
C ALA A 159 4.72 -14.56 7.39
N GLY A 160 4.79 -14.75 8.71
CA GLY A 160 5.79 -14.11 9.58
C GLY A 160 5.50 -12.64 9.91
N VAL A 161 4.32 -12.12 9.53
CA VAL A 161 3.81 -10.82 9.97
C VAL A 161 2.62 -11.06 10.89
N GLN A 162 2.72 -10.57 12.10
CA GLN A 162 1.65 -10.60 13.09
C GLN A 162 1.08 -9.19 13.24
N ILE A 163 -0.22 -9.07 13.07
CA ILE A 163 -0.96 -7.82 13.27
C ILE A 163 -1.98 -8.10 14.36
N VAL A 164 -1.87 -7.37 15.46
CA VAL A 164 -2.79 -7.46 16.60
C VAL A 164 -3.54 -6.14 16.68
N ASN A 165 -4.84 -6.21 16.45
CA ASN A 165 -5.71 -5.05 16.59
C ASN A 165 -5.85 -4.69 18.07
N GLY A 166 -5.80 -3.40 18.39
CA GLY A 166 -5.86 -2.91 19.76
C GLY A 166 -7.24 -3.01 20.43
N GLY A 167 -8.20 -3.69 19.81
CA GLY A 167 -9.56 -3.88 20.33
C GLY A 167 -10.65 -3.44 19.38
N GLY A 168 -11.90 -3.35 19.88
CA GLY A 168 -13.08 -2.95 19.08
C GLY A 168 -13.29 -1.44 18.94
N SER A 169 -12.39 -0.62 19.46
CA SER A 169 -12.43 0.83 19.29
C SER A 169 -11.93 1.24 17.90
N PRO A 170 -12.61 2.10 17.16
CA PRO A 170 -12.15 2.61 15.88
C PRO A 170 -10.90 3.50 16.00
N THR A 171 -10.56 3.91 17.22
CA THR A 171 -9.40 4.73 17.53
C THR A 171 -8.21 3.90 18.03
N SER A 172 -8.39 2.58 18.20
CA SER A 172 -7.33 1.70 18.68
C SER A 172 -6.21 1.55 17.64
N VAL A 173 -4.99 1.47 18.11
CA VAL A 173 -3.79 1.31 17.27
C VAL A 173 -3.45 -0.17 17.17
N SER A 174 -3.28 -0.66 15.95
CA SER A 174 -2.80 -2.01 15.70
C SER A 174 -1.30 -2.11 15.96
N THR A 175 -0.89 -3.20 16.58
CA THR A 175 0.53 -3.53 16.75
C THR A 175 0.97 -4.45 15.64
N ILE A 176 2.07 -4.11 14.95
CA ILE A 176 2.64 -4.91 13.87
C ILE A 176 3.97 -5.47 14.33
N ARG A 177 4.17 -6.77 14.12
CA ARG A 177 5.44 -7.45 14.41
C ARG A 177 5.84 -8.32 13.21
N ILE A 178 7.11 -8.20 12.80
CA ILE A 178 7.70 -9.03 11.74
C ILE A 178 8.69 -9.98 12.39
N ARG A 179 8.42 -11.29 12.28
CA ARG A 179 9.24 -12.37 12.90
C ARG A 179 9.42 -12.24 14.43
N GLY A 180 8.48 -11.58 15.11
CA GLY A 180 8.53 -11.36 16.56
C GLY A 180 9.19 -10.04 16.94
N GLY A 181 9.56 -9.89 18.23
CA GLY A 181 10.26 -8.72 18.74
C GLY A 181 11.76 -8.95 18.80
N ALA A 182 12.54 -7.97 18.35
CA ALA A 182 14.00 -8.01 18.38
C ALA A 182 14.61 -7.33 19.62
N SER A 183 13.84 -6.46 20.30
CA SER A 183 14.34 -5.67 21.43
C SER A 183 13.40 -5.75 22.63
N LEU A 184 14.00 -5.75 23.81
CA LEU A 184 13.27 -5.67 25.09
C LEU A 184 12.95 -4.21 25.49
N ASN A 185 13.80 -3.27 25.10
CA ASN A 185 13.72 -1.87 25.57
C ASN A 185 13.46 -0.85 24.44
N ALA A 186 13.69 -1.22 23.18
CA ALA A 186 13.42 -0.34 22.04
C ALA A 186 12.13 -0.75 21.31
N SER A 187 11.64 0.15 20.44
CA SER A 187 10.48 -0.18 19.60
C SER A 187 10.76 -1.42 18.73
N ASN A 188 9.77 -2.29 18.65
CA ASN A 188 9.74 -3.45 17.78
C ASN A 188 8.90 -3.23 16.52
N ASP A 189 8.49 -1.98 16.26
CA ASP A 189 7.68 -1.64 15.10
C ASP A 189 8.53 -1.64 13.82
N PRO A 190 8.02 -2.14 12.69
CA PRO A 190 8.72 -2.10 11.42
C PRO A 190 8.77 -0.68 10.87
N LEU A 191 9.79 -0.38 10.06
CA LEU A 191 9.86 0.87 9.31
C LEU A 191 8.76 0.91 8.24
N ILE A 192 8.01 2.01 8.20
CA ILE A 192 7.00 2.24 7.14
C ILE A 192 7.62 3.12 6.05
N VAL A 193 7.48 2.71 4.80
CA VAL A 193 7.90 3.48 3.63
C VAL A 193 6.69 3.72 2.74
N LEU A 194 6.29 4.97 2.59
CA LEU A 194 5.15 5.35 1.76
C LEU A 194 5.63 5.98 0.45
N ASP A 195 5.34 5.33 -0.69
CA ASP A 195 5.77 5.77 -2.04
C ASP A 195 7.27 6.12 -2.12
N GLY A 196 8.11 5.35 -1.42
CA GLY A 196 9.57 5.55 -1.39
C GLY A 196 10.07 6.48 -0.30
N VAL A 197 9.19 7.14 0.46
CA VAL A 197 9.56 8.03 1.56
C VAL A 197 9.50 7.27 2.89
N PRO A 198 10.62 7.09 3.62
CA PRO A 198 10.61 6.50 4.94
C PRO A 198 9.90 7.42 5.93
N MET A 199 8.93 6.86 6.66
CA MET A 199 8.18 7.57 7.69
C MET A 199 8.81 7.31 9.06
N GLU A 200 8.77 8.29 9.95
CA GLU A 200 9.22 8.07 11.31
C GLU A 200 8.26 7.12 12.04
N VAL A 201 8.83 6.07 12.60
CA VAL A 201 8.13 5.07 13.41
C VAL A 201 8.38 5.39 14.87
N GLY A 202 7.32 5.48 15.67
CA GLY A 202 7.45 5.64 17.13
C GLY A 202 7.11 7.02 17.68
N GLY A 203 6.74 8.00 16.86
CA GLY A 203 6.07 9.21 17.33
C GLY A 203 4.56 8.95 17.47
N SER A 204 4.00 9.04 18.67
CA SER A 204 2.54 9.18 18.77
C SER A 204 2.18 10.52 18.13
N ILE A 205 1.45 10.44 17.01
CA ILE A 205 0.85 11.64 16.43
C ILE A 205 -0.07 12.23 17.48
N SER A 206 -0.01 13.55 17.66
CA SER A 206 -0.93 14.25 18.57
C SER A 206 -2.37 13.80 18.25
N GLY A 207 -3.01 13.09 19.20
CA GLY A 207 -4.34 12.48 18.98
C GLY A 207 -4.36 10.95 18.97
N GLY A 208 -3.26 10.25 19.35
CA GLY A 208 -3.31 8.84 19.75
C GLY A 208 -3.30 7.80 18.63
N GLY A 209 -2.91 8.16 17.39
CA GLY A 209 -2.80 7.22 16.27
C GLY A 209 -1.35 6.95 15.86
N ASN A 210 -1.12 5.87 15.12
CA ASN A 210 0.10 5.71 14.35
C ASN A 210 -0.05 6.40 12.98
N PHE A 211 1.06 6.59 12.27
CA PHE A 211 1.06 7.21 10.93
C PHE A 211 0.16 6.45 9.93
N LEU A 212 0.05 5.13 10.08
CA LEU A 212 -0.77 4.29 9.20
C LEU A 212 -2.25 4.68 9.26
N SER A 213 -2.74 5.09 10.42
CA SER A 213 -4.15 5.51 10.58
C SER A 213 -4.52 6.77 9.77
N LEU A 214 -3.54 7.51 9.26
CA LEU A 214 -3.76 8.69 8.41
C LEU A 214 -3.83 8.35 6.92
N ILE A 215 -3.41 7.15 6.52
CA ILE A 215 -3.42 6.72 5.12
C ILE A 215 -4.80 6.14 4.81
N ASN A 216 -5.38 6.56 3.68
CA ASN A 216 -6.61 5.96 3.20
C ASN A 216 -6.34 4.57 2.58
N PRO A 217 -6.89 3.48 3.15
CA PRO A 217 -6.67 2.13 2.62
C PRO A 217 -7.11 1.97 1.16
N ASN A 218 -8.13 2.72 0.72
CA ASN A 218 -8.65 2.65 -0.66
C ASN A 218 -7.69 3.22 -1.71
N ASP A 219 -6.71 4.02 -1.30
CA ASP A 219 -5.68 4.56 -2.18
C ASP A 219 -4.45 3.64 -2.33
N ILE A 220 -4.41 2.53 -1.61
CA ILE A 220 -3.27 1.60 -1.65
C ILE A 220 -3.40 0.67 -2.85
N GLU A 221 -2.30 0.53 -3.59
CA GLU A 221 -2.15 -0.41 -4.70
C GLU A 221 -1.55 -1.73 -4.23
N SER A 222 -0.48 -1.65 -3.43
CA SER A 222 0.20 -2.83 -2.90
C SER A 222 0.91 -2.53 -1.58
N MET A 223 1.09 -3.58 -0.80
CA MET A 223 1.92 -3.58 0.40
C MET A 223 2.97 -4.68 0.30
N THR A 224 4.23 -4.29 0.42
CA THR A 224 5.37 -5.19 0.34
C THR A 224 6.11 -5.20 1.66
N VAL A 225 6.37 -6.39 2.20
CA VAL A 225 7.07 -6.58 3.46
C VAL A 225 8.44 -7.19 3.22
N LEU A 226 9.49 -6.44 3.62
CA LEU A 226 10.86 -6.89 3.63
C LEU A 226 11.17 -7.44 5.03
N LYS A 227 11.47 -8.75 5.09
CA LYS A 227 11.63 -9.46 6.37
C LYS A 227 13.07 -9.78 6.71
N ASP A 228 13.98 -9.76 5.73
CA ASP A 228 15.38 -10.15 5.91
C ASP A 228 16.31 -8.95 5.91
N ALA A 229 17.43 -9.07 6.63
CA ALA A 229 18.45 -8.03 6.74
C ALA A 229 19.02 -7.61 5.38
N SER A 230 19.17 -8.55 4.43
CA SER A 230 19.68 -8.25 3.09
C SER A 230 18.75 -7.31 2.31
N SER A 231 17.44 -7.51 2.40
CA SER A 231 16.44 -6.67 1.72
C SER A 231 16.18 -5.34 2.43
N THR A 232 16.43 -5.28 3.76
CA THR A 232 16.23 -4.07 4.57
C THR A 232 17.47 -3.18 4.66
N ALA A 233 18.64 -3.67 4.26
CA ALA A 233 19.94 -2.98 4.41
C ALA A 233 19.98 -1.57 3.82
N ILE A 234 19.26 -1.32 2.73
CA ILE A 234 19.19 0.00 2.08
C ILE A 234 18.55 1.08 2.95
N TYR A 235 17.78 0.69 3.97
CA TYR A 235 17.11 1.60 4.90
C TYR A 235 17.90 1.80 6.21
N GLY A 236 19.05 1.14 6.34
CA GLY A 236 19.94 1.25 7.49
C GLY A 236 19.36 0.68 8.78
N SER A 237 19.88 1.14 9.93
CA SER A 237 19.52 0.63 11.27
C SER A 237 18.03 0.79 11.63
N ARG A 238 17.34 1.75 11.04
CA ARG A 238 15.89 1.94 11.26
C ARG A 238 15.04 0.76 10.77
N ALA A 239 15.60 -0.07 9.91
CA ALA A 239 14.93 -1.23 9.32
C ALA A 239 15.22 -2.55 10.02
N SER A 240 15.82 -2.52 11.23
CA SER A 240 16.18 -3.71 12.01
C SER A 240 14.99 -4.63 12.31
N ASN A 241 13.79 -4.07 12.45
CA ASN A 241 12.54 -4.80 12.71
C ASN A 241 11.76 -5.15 11.43
N GLY A 242 12.40 -5.01 10.25
CA GLY A 242 11.74 -5.17 8.95
C GLY A 242 11.21 -3.85 8.39
N VAL A 243 10.74 -3.91 7.14
CA VAL A 243 10.21 -2.75 6.42
C VAL A 243 8.87 -3.11 5.77
N ILE A 244 7.89 -2.22 5.89
CA ILE A 244 6.63 -2.28 5.17
C ILE A 244 6.62 -1.15 4.15
N ILE A 245 6.64 -1.51 2.86
CA ILE A 245 6.56 -0.57 1.76
C ILE A 245 5.11 -0.51 1.30
N ILE A 246 4.53 0.68 1.36
CA ILE A 246 3.17 0.96 0.90
C ILE A 246 3.27 1.75 -0.40
N THR A 247 2.69 1.20 -1.45
CA THR A 247 2.61 1.86 -2.76
C THR A 247 1.17 2.31 -2.98
N THR A 248 0.99 3.58 -3.33
CA THR A 248 -0.34 4.12 -3.62
C THR A 248 -0.68 4.07 -5.10
N LYS A 249 -1.97 3.96 -5.41
CA LYS A 249 -2.50 3.96 -6.77
C LYS A 249 -2.13 5.24 -7.51
N LYS A 250 -1.66 5.09 -8.75
CA LYS A 250 -1.29 6.19 -9.64
C LYS A 250 -2.27 6.31 -10.80
N GLY A 251 -2.20 7.40 -11.52
CA GLY A 251 -2.91 7.56 -12.79
C GLY A 251 -2.34 6.60 -13.84
N SER A 252 -3.20 5.88 -14.53
CA SER A 252 -2.83 4.97 -15.60
C SER A 252 -3.97 4.86 -16.62
N GLY A 253 -3.63 4.53 -17.86
CA GLY A 253 -4.59 4.38 -18.96
C GLY A 253 -4.85 5.68 -19.73
N SER A 254 -5.41 5.55 -20.95
CA SER A 254 -5.75 6.67 -21.82
C SER A 254 -7.04 7.39 -21.39
N ASP A 255 -8.00 6.64 -20.85
CA ASP A 255 -9.33 7.13 -20.56
C ASP A 255 -9.46 7.64 -19.12
N ILE A 256 -10.33 8.63 -18.95
CA ILE A 256 -10.70 9.10 -17.62
C ILE A 256 -11.62 8.08 -16.96
N LYS A 257 -11.18 7.54 -15.83
CA LYS A 257 -11.94 6.61 -14.99
C LYS A 257 -12.38 7.31 -13.73
N VAL A 258 -13.69 7.29 -13.47
CA VAL A 258 -14.28 7.74 -12.22
C VAL A 258 -14.71 6.51 -11.43
N SER A 259 -14.29 6.42 -10.18
CA SER A 259 -14.66 5.33 -9.26
C SER A 259 -15.22 5.92 -7.98
N PHE A 260 -16.41 5.47 -7.63
CA PHE A 260 -17.01 5.75 -6.33
C PHE A 260 -17.22 4.44 -5.59
N GLN A 261 -16.75 4.37 -4.36
CA GLN A 261 -16.90 3.22 -3.47
C GLN A 261 -17.50 3.69 -2.16
N THR A 262 -18.52 2.98 -1.69
CA THR A 262 -19.09 3.17 -0.37
C THR A 262 -19.15 1.84 0.37
N THR A 263 -18.78 1.86 1.64
CA THR A 263 -18.88 0.71 2.54
C THR A 263 -19.56 1.17 3.81
N ASN A 264 -20.64 0.50 4.19
CA ASN A 264 -21.37 0.80 5.42
C ASN A 264 -21.30 -0.44 6.32
N SER A 265 -21.15 -0.21 7.63
CA SER A 265 -21.05 -1.29 8.62
C SER A 265 -21.91 -0.98 9.83
N ILE A 266 -22.39 -2.06 10.43
CA ILE A 266 -23.07 -2.04 11.73
C ILE A 266 -22.32 -3.03 12.61
N ALA A 267 -21.85 -2.57 13.76
CA ALA A 267 -21.16 -3.42 14.72
C ALA A 267 -21.89 -3.43 16.06
N THR A 268 -21.98 -4.60 16.67
CA THR A 268 -22.61 -4.82 17.97
C THR A 268 -21.66 -5.59 18.87
N LYS A 269 -21.85 -5.47 20.18
CA LYS A 269 -21.13 -6.32 21.13
C LYS A 269 -21.45 -7.79 20.86
N THR A 270 -20.44 -8.65 20.86
CA THR A 270 -20.62 -10.09 20.63
C THR A 270 -20.89 -10.82 21.92
N LYS A 271 -20.09 -10.56 22.95
CA LYS A 271 -20.21 -11.16 24.26
C LYS A 271 -19.67 -10.19 25.33
N THR A 272 -20.34 -10.10 26.45
CA THR A 272 -19.85 -9.49 27.68
C THR A 272 -19.46 -10.59 28.66
N SER A 273 -18.69 -10.26 29.69
CA SER A 273 -18.47 -11.16 30.80
C SER A 273 -19.80 -11.54 31.44
N ASP A 274 -19.93 -12.81 31.83
CA ASP A 274 -21.11 -13.26 32.57
C ASP A 274 -21.10 -12.62 33.96
N MET A 275 -22.09 -11.78 34.22
CA MET A 275 -22.25 -11.03 35.46
C MET A 275 -23.48 -11.53 36.18
N LEU A 276 -23.47 -11.38 37.49
CA LEU A 276 -24.69 -11.61 38.29
C LEU A 276 -25.80 -10.69 37.80
N ASN A 277 -26.96 -11.25 37.55
CA ASN A 277 -28.13 -10.39 37.35
C ASN A 277 -28.53 -9.72 38.68
N THR A 278 -29.37 -8.71 38.63
CA THR A 278 -29.72 -7.90 39.84
C THR A 278 -30.32 -8.75 40.96
N ASP A 279 -31.15 -9.76 40.62
CA ASP A 279 -31.78 -10.60 41.64
C ASP A 279 -30.78 -11.56 42.29
N GLU A 280 -29.85 -12.14 41.52
CA GLU A 280 -28.74 -12.93 42.02
C GLU A 280 -27.83 -12.09 42.94
N PHE A 281 -27.52 -10.84 42.50
CA PHE A 281 -26.73 -9.91 43.31
C PHE A 281 -27.42 -9.60 44.67
N ILE A 282 -28.72 -9.30 44.64
CA ILE A 282 -29.50 -9.04 45.86
C ILE A 282 -29.48 -10.27 46.78
N ASN A 283 -29.69 -11.48 46.24
CA ASN A 283 -29.68 -12.70 47.03
C ASN A 283 -28.33 -12.95 47.69
N ILE A 284 -27.23 -12.75 47.00
CA ILE A 284 -25.89 -12.91 47.53
C ILE A 284 -25.59 -11.89 48.60
N VAL A 285 -25.95 -10.62 48.39
CA VAL A 285 -25.77 -9.54 49.39
C VAL A 285 -26.61 -9.82 50.63
N ASN A 286 -27.84 -10.27 50.49
CA ASN A 286 -28.69 -10.61 51.61
C ASN A 286 -28.17 -11.81 52.40
N GLN A 287 -27.55 -12.77 51.74
CA GLN A 287 -27.05 -14.01 52.37
C GLN A 287 -25.68 -13.77 53.03
N TYR A 288 -24.79 -13.05 52.40
CA TYR A 288 -23.39 -12.96 52.84
C TYR A 288 -22.93 -11.54 53.14
N GLY A 289 -23.73 -10.53 52.82
CA GLY A 289 -23.37 -9.13 53.01
C GLY A 289 -23.47 -8.67 54.43
N THR A 290 -22.65 -7.69 54.77
CA THR A 290 -22.74 -6.94 56.05
C THR A 290 -24.02 -6.08 56.07
N GLU A 291 -24.46 -5.66 57.25
CA GLU A 291 -25.63 -4.80 57.39
C GLU A 291 -25.48 -3.49 56.59
N ARG A 292 -24.25 -2.94 56.51
CA ARG A 292 -23.96 -1.79 55.64
C ARG A 292 -24.16 -2.11 54.19
N GLN A 293 -23.70 -3.25 53.68
CA GLN A 293 -23.90 -3.65 52.28
C GLN A 293 -25.38 -3.89 51.95
N LYS A 294 -26.12 -4.50 52.87
CA LYS A 294 -27.58 -4.66 52.71
C LYS A 294 -28.32 -3.34 52.66
N SER A 295 -27.89 -2.35 53.46
CA SER A 295 -28.51 -1.02 53.46
C SER A 295 -28.25 -0.19 52.18
N LEU A 296 -27.23 -0.58 51.39
CA LEU A 296 -26.90 0.05 50.13
C LEU A 296 -27.65 -0.56 48.94
N LEU A 297 -28.47 -1.59 49.16
CA LEU A 297 -29.33 -2.16 48.10
C LEU A 297 -30.44 -1.16 47.75
N GLY A 298 -30.50 -0.79 46.47
CA GLY A 298 -31.58 0.02 45.93
C GLY A 298 -32.69 -0.82 45.29
N ASN A 299 -33.66 -0.17 44.68
CA ASN A 299 -34.85 -0.79 44.06
C ASN A 299 -34.73 -0.87 42.51
N TYR A 300 -33.66 -0.43 41.96
CA TYR A 300 -33.45 -0.41 40.51
C TYR A 300 -32.91 -1.75 40.01
N ARG A 301 -33.01 -1.93 38.67
CA ARG A 301 -32.45 -3.09 37.96
C ARG A 301 -31.69 -2.58 36.74
N THR A 302 -30.51 -2.07 37.00
CA THR A 302 -29.65 -1.44 35.98
C THR A 302 -28.73 -2.50 35.37
N ASN A 303 -28.81 -2.67 34.06
CA ASN A 303 -27.81 -3.45 33.32
C ASN A 303 -26.74 -2.48 32.81
N TRP A 304 -25.66 -2.35 33.58
CA TRP A 304 -24.57 -1.42 33.24
C TRP A 304 -23.93 -1.67 31.89
N ASN A 305 -23.91 -2.94 31.43
CA ASN A 305 -23.42 -3.26 30.08
C ASN A 305 -24.28 -2.65 28.97
N ASP A 306 -25.59 -2.54 29.15
CA ASP A 306 -26.47 -1.90 28.15
C ASP A 306 -26.34 -0.37 28.20
N GLU A 307 -25.92 0.17 29.34
CA GLU A 307 -25.69 1.61 29.50
C GLU A 307 -24.41 2.08 28.87
N ILE A 308 -23.34 1.29 28.86
CA ILE A 308 -22.04 1.68 28.32
C ILE A 308 -21.85 1.31 26.85
N TYR A 309 -22.52 0.25 26.36
CA TYR A 309 -22.39 -0.20 24.98
C TYR A 309 -23.52 0.34 24.08
N GLN A 310 -23.22 0.41 22.81
CA GLN A 310 -24.16 0.80 21.76
C GLN A 310 -23.98 -0.03 20.48
N THR A 311 -24.98 -0.02 19.62
CA THR A 311 -24.80 -0.43 18.23
C THR A 311 -24.04 0.66 17.50
N ALA A 312 -22.87 0.31 16.98
CA ALA A 312 -21.98 1.23 16.28
C ALA A 312 -22.27 1.24 14.79
N PHE A 313 -22.33 2.42 14.21
CA PHE A 313 -22.47 2.62 12.76
C PHE A 313 -21.13 3.09 12.17
N GLY A 314 -20.83 2.62 10.97
CA GLY A 314 -19.66 3.04 10.23
C GLY A 314 -19.96 3.26 8.76
N THR A 315 -19.31 4.26 8.15
CA THR A 315 -19.38 4.52 6.71
C THR A 315 -18.02 4.96 6.18
N ASP A 316 -17.62 4.41 5.04
CA ASP A 316 -16.41 4.75 4.30
C ASP A 316 -16.79 5.05 2.85
N ASN A 317 -16.62 6.31 2.43
CA ASN A 317 -16.99 6.80 1.12
C ASN A 317 -15.76 7.34 0.42
N ASN A 318 -15.45 6.80 -0.75
CA ASN A 318 -14.26 7.15 -1.51
C ASN A 318 -14.63 7.47 -2.95
N LEU A 319 -14.18 8.60 -3.43
CA LEU A 319 -14.29 9.03 -4.82
C LEU A 319 -12.91 9.19 -5.40
N SER A 320 -12.67 8.63 -6.57
CA SER A 320 -11.43 8.86 -7.30
C SER A 320 -11.64 9.07 -8.78
N VAL A 321 -10.82 9.94 -9.36
CA VAL A 321 -10.73 10.21 -10.78
C VAL A 321 -9.29 9.99 -11.21
N SER A 322 -9.07 9.20 -12.25
CA SER A 322 -7.74 8.92 -12.78
C SER A 322 -7.77 8.79 -14.30
N GLY A 323 -6.66 9.06 -14.95
CA GLY A 323 -6.54 9.00 -16.41
C GLY A 323 -5.40 9.84 -16.93
N LEU A 324 -5.49 10.27 -18.18
CA LEU A 324 -4.59 11.24 -18.80
C LEU A 324 -5.27 12.61 -18.86
N ALA A 325 -4.73 13.62 -18.17
CA ALA A 325 -5.17 15.00 -18.32
C ALA A 325 -4.64 15.58 -19.65
N LEU A 326 -3.43 15.20 -20.03
CA LEU A 326 -2.75 15.46 -21.30
C LEU A 326 -1.99 14.20 -21.70
N PRO A 327 -1.62 13.98 -22.96
CA PRO A 327 -0.90 12.77 -23.42
C PRO A 327 0.35 12.43 -22.62
N TRP A 328 0.96 13.44 -21.99
CA TRP A 328 2.18 13.31 -21.17
C TRP A 328 1.91 13.39 -19.66
N LEU A 329 0.65 13.62 -19.23
CA LEU A 329 0.30 13.88 -17.83
C LEU A 329 -0.73 12.90 -17.28
N PRO A 330 -0.32 11.68 -16.91
CA PRO A 330 -1.16 10.80 -16.10
C PRO A 330 -1.45 11.43 -14.74
N PHE A 331 -2.70 11.33 -14.29
CA PHE A 331 -3.12 11.88 -13.01
C PHE A 331 -4.06 10.94 -12.27
N ARG A 332 -4.06 11.06 -10.95
CA ARG A 332 -5.07 10.48 -10.06
C ARG A 332 -5.37 11.49 -8.96
N VAL A 333 -6.66 11.76 -8.77
CA VAL A 333 -7.19 12.54 -7.66
C VAL A 333 -8.16 11.67 -6.90
N SER A 334 -8.04 11.60 -5.58
CA SER A 334 -8.96 10.87 -4.74
C SER A 334 -9.32 11.69 -3.49
N THR A 335 -10.53 11.48 -3.02
CA THR A 335 -11.01 12.00 -1.73
C THR A 335 -11.76 10.90 -1.00
N GLY A 336 -11.58 10.82 0.30
CA GLY A 336 -12.22 9.85 1.16
C GLY A 336 -12.83 10.50 2.40
N MET A 337 -13.98 9.99 2.80
CA MET A 337 -14.64 10.32 4.06
C MET A 337 -14.92 9.03 4.82
N TYR A 338 -14.29 8.88 5.95
CA TYR A 338 -14.44 7.76 6.86
C TYR A 338 -15.08 8.26 8.16
N TYR A 339 -16.13 7.57 8.61
CA TYR A 339 -16.75 7.76 9.91
C TYR A 339 -17.02 6.41 10.54
N GLN A 340 -16.71 6.25 11.81
CA GLN A 340 -17.05 5.05 12.56
C GLN A 340 -17.27 5.38 14.03
N ASP A 341 -18.40 4.89 14.57
CA ASP A 341 -18.62 4.82 16.00
C ASP A 341 -17.97 3.57 16.58
N GLY A 342 -17.55 3.64 17.83
CA GLY A 342 -17.18 2.49 18.63
C GLY A 342 -18.39 1.82 19.27
N ILE A 343 -18.26 0.55 19.61
CA ILE A 343 -19.30 -0.17 20.39
C ILE A 343 -19.40 0.35 21.84
N LEU A 344 -18.34 0.96 22.39
CA LEU A 344 -18.39 1.70 23.63
C LEU A 344 -18.94 3.12 23.32
N LYS A 345 -19.93 3.57 24.08
CA LYS A 345 -20.53 4.90 23.89
C LYS A 345 -19.45 5.99 23.96
N THR A 346 -19.63 7.06 23.20
CA THR A 346 -18.74 8.21 23.06
C THR A 346 -17.48 8.00 22.21
N ASP A 347 -17.10 6.76 21.91
CA ASP A 347 -15.97 6.46 21.03
C ASP A 347 -16.34 6.70 19.57
N ASN A 348 -15.60 7.52 18.86
CA ASN A 348 -15.77 7.68 17.42
C ASN A 348 -14.55 8.27 16.72
N THR A 349 -14.44 8.02 15.44
CA THR A 349 -13.45 8.63 14.56
C THR A 349 -14.09 9.19 13.30
N LYS A 350 -13.60 10.35 12.87
CA LYS A 350 -13.92 11.00 11.60
C LYS A 350 -12.64 11.33 10.89
N ARG A 351 -12.50 10.87 9.64
CA ARG A 351 -11.31 11.12 8.84
C ARG A 351 -11.70 11.57 7.44
N PHE A 352 -11.10 12.67 6.99
CA PHE A 352 -11.17 13.16 5.64
C PHE A 352 -9.80 13.06 5.00
N THR A 353 -9.72 12.49 3.82
CA THR A 353 -8.46 12.32 3.09
C THR A 353 -8.58 12.95 1.71
N GLY A 354 -7.50 13.55 1.24
CA GLY A 354 -7.35 14.03 -0.12
C GLY A 354 -5.98 13.64 -0.65
N ASN A 355 -5.95 13.10 -1.86
CA ASN A 355 -4.72 12.67 -2.49
C ASN A 355 -4.72 13.10 -3.95
N VAL A 356 -3.63 13.74 -4.39
CA VAL A 356 -3.37 14.12 -5.78
C VAL A 356 -2.04 13.48 -6.17
N ASN A 357 -2.04 12.70 -7.23
CA ASN A 357 -0.85 12.11 -7.80
C ASN A 357 -0.76 12.49 -9.28
N LEU A 358 0.37 13.08 -9.66
CA LEU A 358 0.70 13.46 -11.03
C LEU A 358 1.99 12.75 -11.42
N THR A 359 2.00 12.09 -12.57
CA THR A 359 3.17 11.38 -13.08
C THR A 359 3.56 11.86 -14.46
N PRO A 360 3.91 13.16 -14.63
CA PRO A 360 4.30 13.70 -15.94
C PRO A 360 5.51 12.95 -16.49
N SER A 361 5.45 12.65 -17.79
CA SER A 361 6.51 12.00 -18.53
C SER A 361 6.85 12.77 -19.80
N PHE A 362 8.15 12.94 -20.04
CA PHE A 362 8.69 13.73 -21.14
C PHE A 362 9.70 12.88 -21.93
N PHE A 363 10.06 13.34 -23.14
CA PHE A 363 11.07 12.72 -23.99
C PHE A 363 10.82 11.21 -24.20
N HIS A 364 9.61 10.84 -24.66
CA HIS A 364 9.22 9.44 -24.90
C HIS A 364 9.38 8.54 -23.66
N ASN A 365 9.03 9.07 -22.48
CA ASN A 365 9.14 8.41 -21.18
C ASN A 365 10.57 8.25 -20.61
N GLU A 366 11.58 8.90 -21.18
CA GLU A 366 12.93 8.90 -20.62
C GLU A 366 13.02 9.71 -19.31
N LEU A 367 12.25 10.79 -19.19
CA LEU A 367 12.18 11.62 -17.99
C LEU A 367 10.77 11.53 -17.38
N ARG A 368 10.68 10.98 -16.16
CA ARG A 368 9.43 10.87 -15.42
C ARG A 368 9.55 11.53 -14.06
N PHE A 369 8.54 12.30 -13.69
CA PHE A 369 8.39 12.80 -12.35
C PHE A 369 7.25 12.09 -11.64
N ASN A 370 7.34 11.98 -10.32
CA ASN A 370 6.26 11.51 -9.46
C ASN A 370 5.98 12.60 -8.43
N ILE A 371 4.87 13.29 -8.59
CA ILE A 371 4.47 14.40 -7.73
C ILE A 371 3.24 13.95 -6.96
N GLY A 372 3.38 13.79 -5.65
CA GLY A 372 2.29 13.38 -4.75
C GLY A 372 2.01 14.46 -3.70
N LEU A 373 0.75 14.83 -3.58
CA LEU A 373 0.25 15.67 -2.48
C LEU A 373 -0.80 14.87 -1.73
N LYS A 374 -0.60 14.68 -0.43
CA LYS A 374 -1.51 13.95 0.44
C LYS A 374 -1.87 14.83 1.63
N GLY A 375 -3.15 14.91 1.94
CA GLY A 375 -3.66 15.61 3.10
C GLY A 375 -4.68 14.76 3.84
N THR A 376 -4.59 14.77 5.18
CA THR A 376 -5.53 14.06 6.04
C THR A 376 -5.92 14.94 7.21
N TYR A 377 -7.22 15.00 7.46
CA TYR A 377 -7.78 15.59 8.67
C TYR A 377 -8.51 14.50 9.45
N SER A 378 -8.13 14.27 10.70
CA SER A 378 -8.76 13.29 11.59
C SER A 378 -9.22 13.95 12.87
N LYS A 379 -10.44 13.61 13.30
CA LYS A 379 -10.99 13.98 14.61
C LYS A 379 -11.43 12.71 15.32
N ASN A 380 -10.78 12.42 16.44
CA ASN A 380 -11.03 11.25 17.25
C ASN A 380 -11.65 11.69 18.59
N ARG A 381 -12.59 10.91 19.07
CA ARG A 381 -13.10 10.98 20.43
C ARG A 381 -12.91 9.61 21.06
N PHE A 382 -12.17 9.56 22.14
CA PHE A 382 -11.86 8.34 22.86
C PHE A 382 -12.90 8.13 23.95
N ALA A 383 -13.44 6.93 24.07
CA ALA A 383 -14.23 6.56 25.22
C ALA A 383 -13.30 6.26 26.41
N ASP A 384 -13.84 6.43 27.59
CA ASP A 384 -13.18 5.96 28.80
C ASP A 384 -13.33 4.42 28.90
N THR A 385 -12.23 3.72 28.76
CA THR A 385 -12.19 2.24 28.80
C THR A 385 -12.41 1.70 30.21
N ASP A 386 -12.18 2.51 31.26
CA ASP A 386 -12.42 2.13 32.65
C ASP A 386 -13.91 1.93 32.92
N ALA A 387 -14.78 2.54 32.08
CA ALA A 387 -16.21 2.25 32.09
C ALA A 387 -16.55 0.77 31.94
N ILE A 388 -15.72 -0.02 31.22
CA ILE A 388 -15.92 -1.47 31.05
C ILE A 388 -15.74 -2.19 32.37
N TRP A 389 -14.70 -1.85 33.13
CA TRP A 389 -14.46 -2.40 34.46
C TRP A 389 -15.53 -1.91 35.45
N ALA A 390 -15.84 -0.61 35.43
CA ALA A 390 -16.89 -0.02 36.27
C ALA A 390 -18.25 -0.69 36.01
N GLY A 391 -18.62 -0.89 34.73
CA GLY A 391 -19.85 -1.58 34.35
C GLY A 391 -19.95 -3.02 34.88
N SER A 392 -18.78 -3.66 35.14
CA SER A 392 -18.73 -5.01 35.70
C SER A 392 -18.75 -5.05 37.25
N THR A 393 -18.49 -3.97 37.93
CA THR A 393 -18.34 -3.91 39.38
C THR A 393 -19.39 -3.05 40.10
N LEU A 394 -20.05 -2.16 39.33
CA LEU A 394 -21.07 -1.27 39.90
C LEU A 394 -22.30 -2.04 40.39
N ASN A 395 -22.86 -1.55 41.46
CA ASN A 395 -24.09 -2.08 42.06
C ASN A 395 -25.27 -2.01 41.07
N PRO A 396 -25.88 -3.14 40.64
CA PRO A 396 -26.98 -3.13 39.70
C PRO A 396 -28.31 -2.67 40.28
N THR A 397 -28.38 -2.40 41.57
CA THR A 397 -29.61 -1.96 42.26
C THR A 397 -29.77 -0.45 42.34
N ILE A 398 -28.82 0.32 41.85
CA ILE A 398 -28.85 1.78 41.81
C ILE A 398 -29.20 2.31 40.39
N PRO A 399 -29.81 3.50 40.29
CA PRO A 399 -30.17 4.11 39.01
C PRO A 399 -28.95 4.71 38.30
N VAL A 400 -29.04 4.88 36.97
CA VAL A 400 -28.03 5.63 36.22
C VAL A 400 -28.06 7.12 36.56
N TYR A 401 -29.26 7.67 36.72
CA TYR A 401 -29.49 9.07 37.04
C TYR A 401 -30.01 9.25 38.49
N SER A 402 -29.39 10.15 39.23
CA SER A 402 -29.81 10.46 40.59
C SER A 402 -30.97 11.46 40.66
N GLY A 403 -31.22 12.20 39.59
CA GLY A 403 -32.13 13.35 39.57
C GLY A 403 -31.52 14.60 40.23
N ASN A 404 -30.26 14.60 40.57
CA ASN A 404 -29.53 15.73 41.11
C ASN A 404 -28.59 16.31 40.05
N ASP A 405 -28.83 17.55 39.64
CA ASP A 405 -28.06 18.20 38.55
C ASP A 405 -26.60 18.57 38.94
N THR A 406 -26.26 18.47 40.23
CA THR A 406 -24.92 18.83 40.74
C THR A 406 -23.79 18.09 40.02
N PHE A 407 -24.02 16.82 39.61
CA PHE A 407 -23.06 15.97 38.88
C PHE A 407 -23.58 15.60 37.51
N GLY A 408 -24.20 16.55 36.79
CA GLY A 408 -24.75 16.30 35.45
C GLY A 408 -25.95 15.34 35.44
N GLY A 409 -26.58 15.14 36.60
CA GLY A 409 -27.74 14.27 36.75
C GLY A 409 -27.41 12.80 37.02
N TYR A 410 -26.16 12.38 36.88
CA TYR A 410 -25.74 10.99 37.09
C TYR A 410 -25.73 10.61 38.57
N ASN A 411 -25.90 9.32 38.85
CA ASN A 411 -25.74 8.77 40.17
C ASN A 411 -24.26 8.53 40.45
N GLU A 412 -23.71 9.21 41.42
CA GLU A 412 -22.31 9.09 41.82
C GLU A 412 -22.19 8.53 43.24
N ALA A 413 -21.11 7.78 43.46
CA ALA A 413 -20.71 7.42 44.81
C ALA A 413 -20.18 8.68 45.51
N ILE A 414 -20.79 9.05 46.62
CA ILE A 414 -20.37 10.20 47.41
C ILE A 414 -19.83 9.74 48.79
N ASP A 415 -18.81 10.39 49.26
CA ASP A 415 -18.30 10.19 50.62
C ASP A 415 -19.25 10.76 51.69
N ALA A 416 -18.86 10.64 52.97
CA ALA A 416 -19.65 11.17 54.09
C ALA A 416 -19.81 12.71 54.08
N ASN A 417 -19.00 13.41 53.30
CA ASN A 417 -19.02 14.87 53.16
C ASN A 417 -19.78 15.33 51.90
N GLY A 418 -20.36 14.39 51.13
CA GLY A 418 -21.08 14.69 49.87
C GLY A 418 -20.18 14.96 48.70
N VAL A 419 -18.91 14.54 48.72
CA VAL A 419 -17.94 14.67 47.64
C VAL A 419 -17.91 13.37 46.83
N PRO A 420 -17.93 13.42 45.49
CA PRO A 420 -17.76 12.24 44.67
C PRO A 420 -16.44 11.50 45.00
N VAL A 421 -16.51 10.18 45.08
CA VAL A 421 -15.38 9.30 45.43
C VAL A 421 -14.76 8.70 44.19
#